data_663122413937dfba0845c077874c5b68
#
_entry.id   663122413937dfba0845c077874c5b68
#
_cell.length_a   1.000
_cell.length_b   1.000
_cell.length_c   1.000
_cell.angle_alpha   90.00
_cell.angle_beta   90.00
_cell.angle_gamma   90.00
#
_symmetry.space_group_name_H-M   'P 1'
#
loop_
_entity.id
_entity.type
_entity.pdbx_description
1 polymer ?
#
loop_
_entity_poly.entity_id
_entity_poly.type
_entity_poly.pdbx_seq_one_letter_code
_entity_poly.pdbx_strand_id
1 'polypeptide(L)'
;VAGELSGFINCDGKTVSLNPAGNVTVLLASSQPLADQTREFGRSIYGWQGRDAFRVIVVVDLRKSIGTLFKGWTTGKMKADLDEEAERLAPWYRANLNTKNPRSDLCGIADFTGKATQALGWGEDDTKMKVTIFGKDGHVVWSEMDAKSPKSLQDQMTKLLGSPVPTPPDAAPKKSRILM
;
A
#
# COMPACT_ATOMS: atom_id res chain seq x y z
N VAL A 1 -17.84 15.39 0.27
CA VAL A 1 -17.20 15.52 -1.04
C VAL A 1 -15.84 14.90 -0.87
N ALA A 2 -15.61 13.78 -1.52
CA ALA A 2 -14.25 13.28 -1.65
C ALA A 2 -13.45 14.37 -2.36
N GLY A 3 -12.66 15.10 -1.61
CA GLY A 3 -11.70 16.03 -2.18
C GLY A 3 -10.88 15.28 -3.21
N GLU A 4 -10.60 15.88 -4.33
CA GLU A 4 -9.84 15.26 -5.40
C GLU A 4 -8.43 14.98 -4.90
N LEU A 5 -8.15 13.71 -4.59
CA LEU A 5 -6.84 13.22 -4.17
C LEU A 5 -6.01 12.81 -5.39
N SER A 6 -5.91 13.70 -6.38
CA SER A 6 -5.22 13.46 -7.66
C SER A 6 -3.98 14.33 -7.82
N GLY A 7 -3.20 14.07 -8.86
CA GLY A 7 -2.02 14.85 -9.23
C GLY A 7 -0.78 14.57 -8.39
N PHE A 8 -0.70 13.40 -7.75
CA PHE A 8 0.50 12.94 -7.05
C PHE A 8 1.42 12.16 -7.99
N ILE A 9 2.72 12.33 -7.82
CA ILE A 9 3.72 11.58 -8.60
C ILE A 9 4.16 10.38 -7.77
N ASN A 10 4.00 9.18 -8.33
CA ASN A 10 4.43 7.96 -7.69
C ASN A 10 5.93 7.67 -7.91
N CYS A 11 6.44 6.61 -7.29
CA CYS A 11 7.84 6.21 -7.42
C CYS A 11 8.25 5.76 -8.84
N ASP A 12 7.28 5.49 -9.71
CA ASP A 12 7.49 5.17 -11.13
C ASP A 12 7.45 6.43 -12.02
N GLY A 13 7.34 7.61 -11.43
CA GLY A 13 7.26 8.88 -12.16
C GLY A 13 5.92 9.16 -12.83
N LYS A 14 4.88 8.42 -12.48
CA LYS A 14 3.54 8.58 -13.04
C LYS A 14 2.65 9.43 -12.14
N THR A 15 1.79 10.23 -12.74
CA THR A 15 0.74 10.97 -12.04
C THR A 15 -0.40 10.03 -11.68
N VAL A 16 -0.78 10.01 -10.39
CA VAL A 16 -1.78 9.10 -9.86
C VAL A 16 -2.78 9.80 -8.95
N SER A 17 -3.95 9.18 -8.78
CA SER A 17 -4.91 9.49 -7.73
C SER A 17 -4.73 8.55 -6.54
N LEU A 18 -4.95 9.05 -5.32
CA LEU A 18 -4.95 8.23 -4.10
C LEU A 18 -6.26 7.47 -3.89
N ASN A 19 -7.33 7.91 -4.56
CA ASN A 19 -8.67 7.31 -4.49
C ASN A 19 -9.25 7.06 -5.89
N PRO A 20 -8.58 6.29 -6.75
CA PRO A 20 -9.01 6.11 -8.13
C PRO A 20 -10.38 5.44 -8.20
N ALA A 21 -11.29 6.00 -9.01
CA ALA A 21 -12.60 5.43 -9.25
C ALA A 21 -12.50 4.04 -9.88
N GLY A 22 -13.44 3.17 -9.56
CA GLY A 22 -13.52 1.81 -10.08
C GLY A 22 -12.67 0.79 -9.33
N ASN A 23 -11.89 1.20 -8.34
CA ASN A 23 -11.07 0.30 -7.51
C ASN A 23 -11.42 0.43 -6.03
N VAL A 24 -11.41 -0.69 -5.32
CA VAL A 24 -11.24 -0.67 -3.88
C VAL A 24 -9.75 -0.43 -3.60
N THR A 25 -9.45 0.62 -2.86
CA THR A 25 -8.06 1.01 -2.58
C THR A 25 -7.79 0.95 -1.09
N VAL A 26 -6.79 0.16 -0.70
CA VAL A 26 -6.21 0.22 0.65
C VAL A 26 -5.00 1.13 0.61
N LEU A 27 -5.05 2.21 1.38
CA LEU A 27 -3.97 3.17 1.49
C LEU A 27 -3.30 3.03 2.85
N LEU A 28 -2.02 2.74 2.82
CA LEU A 28 -1.17 2.62 4.01
C LEU A 28 -0.24 3.83 4.05
N ALA A 29 -0.28 4.58 5.12
CA ALA A 29 0.61 5.72 5.28
C ALA A 29 1.40 5.62 6.57
N SER A 30 2.67 5.86 6.42
CA SER A 30 3.66 5.76 7.49
C SER A 30 4.85 6.67 7.24
N SER A 31 5.80 6.56 8.11
CA SER A 31 7.13 7.16 7.97
C SER A 31 8.17 6.06 7.77
N GLN A 32 9.40 6.46 7.46
CA GLN A 32 10.48 5.50 7.25
C GLN A 32 10.74 4.57 8.45
N PRO A 33 10.71 5.03 9.72
CA PRO A 33 10.85 4.14 10.88
C PRO A 33 9.76 3.07 11.02
N LEU A 34 8.61 3.27 10.39
CA LEU A 34 7.47 2.33 10.41
C LEU A 34 7.42 1.39 9.19
N ALA A 35 8.49 1.31 8.42
CA ALA A 35 8.52 0.51 7.19
C ALA A 35 8.18 -0.97 7.41
N ASP A 36 8.69 -1.58 8.49
CA ASP A 36 8.41 -2.99 8.81
C ASP A 36 6.95 -3.21 9.19
N GLN A 37 6.36 -2.29 9.96
CA GLN A 37 4.95 -2.33 10.31
C GLN A 37 4.07 -2.16 9.05
N THR A 38 4.43 -1.25 8.17
CA THR A 38 3.73 -1.06 6.89
C THR A 38 3.75 -2.34 6.05
N ARG A 39 4.88 -3.00 6.00
CA ARG A 39 5.05 -4.28 5.29
C ARG A 39 4.17 -5.37 5.91
N GLU A 40 4.11 -5.46 7.23
CA GLU A 40 3.23 -6.40 7.95
C GLU A 40 1.76 -6.17 7.58
N PHE A 41 1.28 -4.92 7.58
CA PHE A 41 -0.08 -4.59 7.19
C PHE A 41 -0.37 -4.96 5.73
N GLY A 42 0.53 -4.63 4.81
CA GLY A 42 0.38 -4.98 3.40
C GLY A 42 0.28 -6.48 3.18
N ARG A 43 1.11 -7.26 3.86
CA ARG A 43 1.12 -8.73 3.76
C ARG A 43 -0.10 -9.38 4.42
N SER A 44 -0.65 -8.76 5.46
CA SER A 44 -1.83 -9.26 6.15
C SER A 44 -3.08 -9.33 5.28
N ILE A 45 -3.10 -8.59 4.17
CA ILE A 45 -4.24 -8.53 3.24
C ILE A 45 -3.99 -9.22 1.90
N TYR A 46 -2.94 -10.02 1.79
CA TYR A 46 -2.63 -10.78 0.57
C TYR A 46 -3.82 -11.63 0.08
N GLY A 47 -4.62 -12.18 0.99
CA GLY A 47 -5.78 -12.99 0.65
C GLY A 47 -6.87 -12.26 -0.14
N TRP A 48 -6.87 -10.94 -0.16
CA TRP A 48 -7.78 -10.11 -0.97
C TRP A 48 -7.10 -9.48 -2.18
N GLN A 49 -5.78 -9.41 -2.18
CA GLN A 49 -5.02 -8.92 -3.31
C GLN A 49 -5.05 -9.94 -4.46
N GLY A 50 -4.98 -9.46 -5.68
CA GLY A 50 -5.15 -10.30 -6.87
C GLY A 50 -6.59 -10.39 -7.35
N ARG A 51 -7.56 -9.87 -6.61
CA ARG A 51 -8.94 -9.68 -7.08
C ARG A 51 -8.98 -8.55 -8.10
N ASP A 52 -9.95 -8.62 -8.99
CA ASP A 52 -10.15 -7.52 -9.94
C ASP A 52 -10.57 -6.24 -9.23
N ALA A 53 -10.18 -5.09 -9.78
CA ALA A 53 -10.48 -3.77 -9.24
C ALA A 53 -10.04 -3.54 -7.78
N PHE A 54 -8.87 -4.07 -7.39
CA PHE A 54 -8.26 -3.86 -6.08
C PHE A 54 -6.87 -3.24 -6.22
N ARG A 55 -6.54 -2.27 -5.37
CA ARG A 55 -5.24 -1.59 -5.33
C ARG A 55 -4.73 -1.39 -3.91
N VAL A 56 -3.42 -1.36 -3.78
CA VAL A 56 -2.72 -0.92 -2.56
C VAL A 56 -1.84 0.28 -2.88
N ILE A 57 -1.98 1.33 -2.11
CA ILE A 57 -1.13 2.52 -2.19
C ILE A 57 -0.40 2.68 -0.87
N VAL A 58 0.92 2.84 -0.95
CA VAL A 58 1.77 3.14 0.20
C VAL A 58 2.27 4.57 0.08
N VAL A 59 1.98 5.40 1.08
CA VAL A 59 2.50 6.76 1.20
C VAL A 59 3.50 6.79 2.35
N VAL A 60 4.72 7.17 2.06
CA VAL A 60 5.77 7.31 3.08
C VAL A 60 6.09 8.79 3.26
N ASP A 61 5.80 9.30 4.45
CA ASP A 61 6.16 10.66 4.85
C ASP A 61 7.68 10.75 5.08
N LEU A 62 8.34 11.51 4.25
CA LEU A 62 9.80 11.69 4.26
C LEU A 62 10.22 13.12 4.62
N ARG A 63 9.32 13.96 5.11
CA ARG A 63 9.63 15.36 5.44
C ARG A 63 10.75 15.49 6.47
N LYS A 64 10.77 14.58 7.45
CA LYS A 64 11.77 14.54 8.54
C LYS A 64 12.88 13.53 8.31
N SER A 65 12.90 12.90 7.15
CA SER A 65 13.83 11.81 6.83
C SER A 65 15.07 12.36 6.11
N ILE A 66 16.19 11.66 6.29
CA ILE A 66 17.41 11.88 5.49
C ILE A 66 17.18 11.63 3.99
N GLY A 67 16.12 10.90 3.64
CA GLY A 67 15.70 10.64 2.26
C GLY A 67 15.40 11.90 1.46
N THR A 68 15.10 13.03 2.11
CA THR A 68 14.95 14.33 1.44
C THR A 68 16.22 14.80 0.73
N LEU A 69 17.38 14.37 1.21
CA LEU A 69 18.69 14.68 0.61
C LEU A 69 19.03 13.75 -0.56
N PHE A 70 18.41 12.58 -0.64
CA PHE A 70 18.71 11.52 -1.60
C PHE A 70 17.44 10.99 -2.26
N LYS A 71 16.63 11.89 -2.82
CA LYS A 71 15.31 11.56 -3.41
C LYS A 71 15.35 10.39 -4.40
N GLY A 72 16.32 10.40 -5.30
CA GLY A 72 16.43 9.36 -6.32
C GLY A 72 16.72 7.97 -5.73
N TRP A 73 17.56 7.92 -4.71
CA TRP A 73 17.87 6.66 -4.02
C TRP A 73 16.64 6.13 -3.26
N THR A 74 15.95 7.00 -2.51
CA THR A 74 14.75 6.61 -1.75
C THR A 74 13.62 6.14 -2.66
N THR A 75 13.40 6.84 -3.77
CA THR A 75 12.42 6.46 -4.79
C THR A 75 12.79 5.13 -5.45
N GLY A 76 14.07 4.92 -5.77
CA GLY A 76 14.59 3.68 -6.32
C GLY A 76 14.43 2.50 -5.36
N LYS A 77 14.69 2.71 -4.06
CA LYS A 77 14.48 1.69 -3.03
C LYS A 77 13.00 1.33 -2.89
N MET A 78 12.12 2.31 -2.85
CA MET A 78 10.67 2.08 -2.79
C MET A 78 10.19 1.27 -4.00
N LYS A 79 10.66 1.61 -5.18
CA LYS A 79 10.35 0.88 -6.40
C LYS A 79 10.82 -0.58 -6.34
N ALA A 80 12.04 -0.83 -5.87
CA ALA A 80 12.57 -2.17 -5.69
C ALA A 80 11.79 -2.99 -4.65
N ASP A 81 11.38 -2.37 -3.54
CA ASP A 81 10.56 -3.02 -2.53
C ASP A 81 9.17 -3.42 -3.08
N LEU A 82 8.57 -2.57 -3.90
CA LEU A 82 7.28 -2.88 -4.55
C LEU A 82 7.43 -3.97 -5.63
N ASP A 83 8.53 -4.01 -6.34
CA ASP A 83 8.83 -5.08 -7.30
C ASP A 83 8.94 -6.43 -6.58
N GLU A 84 9.59 -6.47 -5.41
CA GLU A 84 9.69 -7.68 -4.58
C GLU A 84 8.32 -8.11 -4.05
N GLU A 85 7.50 -7.17 -3.55
CA GLU A 85 6.14 -7.48 -3.09
C GLU A 85 5.25 -7.99 -4.22
N ALA A 86 5.41 -7.48 -5.44
CA ALA A 86 4.68 -7.98 -6.61
C ALA A 86 5.03 -9.44 -6.91
N GLU A 87 6.30 -9.81 -6.80
CA GLU A 87 6.72 -11.22 -6.96
C GLU A 87 6.08 -12.12 -5.90
N ARG A 88 6.01 -11.66 -4.65
CA ARG A 88 5.35 -12.39 -3.56
C ARG A 88 3.86 -12.56 -3.78
N LEU A 89 3.21 -11.60 -4.42
CA LEU A 89 1.77 -11.61 -4.71
C LEU A 89 1.39 -12.53 -5.89
N ALA A 90 2.31 -12.91 -6.74
CA ALA A 90 2.02 -13.68 -7.94
C ALA A 90 1.20 -14.96 -7.68
N PRO A 91 1.41 -15.74 -6.60
CA PRO A 91 0.58 -16.91 -6.29
C PRO A 91 -0.89 -16.57 -6.05
N TRP A 92 -1.19 -15.46 -5.37
CA TRP A 92 -2.58 -15.02 -5.12
C TRP A 92 -3.26 -14.54 -6.40
N TYR A 93 -2.53 -13.89 -7.30
CA TYR A 93 -3.04 -13.52 -8.63
C TYR A 93 -3.40 -14.75 -9.44
N ARG A 94 -2.55 -15.77 -9.44
CA ARG A 94 -2.85 -17.05 -10.10
C ARG A 94 -4.08 -17.73 -9.48
N ALA A 95 -4.19 -17.74 -8.16
CA ALA A 95 -5.34 -18.31 -7.45
C ALA A 95 -6.67 -17.62 -7.79
N ASN A 96 -6.63 -16.32 -8.11
CA ASN A 96 -7.79 -15.55 -8.56
C ASN A 96 -7.99 -15.57 -10.09
N LEU A 97 -7.21 -16.34 -10.83
CA LEU A 97 -7.20 -16.35 -12.31
C LEU A 97 -6.98 -14.94 -12.90
N ASN A 98 -6.27 -14.10 -12.19
CA ASN A 98 -5.93 -12.75 -12.60
C ASN A 98 -4.59 -12.77 -13.36
N THR A 99 -4.61 -12.40 -14.64
CA THR A 99 -3.44 -12.41 -15.51
C THR A 99 -2.66 -11.11 -15.51
N LYS A 100 -3.11 -10.10 -14.75
CA LYS A 100 -2.38 -8.84 -14.62
C LYS A 100 -1.03 -9.06 -13.96
N ASN A 101 -0.08 -8.18 -14.27
CA ASN A 101 1.13 -8.07 -13.47
C ASN A 101 0.76 -7.48 -12.10
N PRO A 102 1.03 -8.19 -10.98
CA PRO A 102 0.72 -7.70 -9.64
C PRO A 102 1.30 -6.31 -9.34
N ARG A 103 2.42 -5.98 -9.96
CA ARG A 103 3.08 -4.68 -9.80
C ARG A 103 2.18 -3.51 -10.22
N SER A 104 1.29 -3.70 -11.18
CA SER A 104 0.38 -2.67 -11.66
C SER A 104 -0.67 -2.22 -10.63
N ASP A 105 -0.95 -3.05 -9.64
CA ASP A 105 -1.89 -2.76 -8.55
C ASP A 105 -1.20 -2.26 -7.28
N LEU A 106 0.12 -2.08 -7.30
CA LEU A 106 0.92 -1.51 -6.22
C LEU A 106 1.42 -0.12 -6.61
N CYS A 107 1.19 0.85 -5.75
CA CYS A 107 1.63 2.23 -5.94
C CYS A 107 2.37 2.71 -4.69
N GLY A 108 3.51 3.36 -4.89
CA GLY A 108 4.28 3.96 -3.82
C GLY A 108 4.47 5.45 -4.03
N ILE A 109 4.28 6.25 -3.00
CA ILE A 109 4.50 7.68 -3.00
C ILE A 109 5.51 8.04 -1.92
N ALA A 110 6.65 8.57 -2.34
CA ALA A 110 7.64 9.16 -1.46
C ALA A 110 7.25 10.63 -1.23
N ASP A 111 6.64 10.91 -0.08
CA ASP A 111 6.08 12.23 0.22
C ASP A 111 7.11 13.14 0.89
N PHE A 112 7.99 13.73 0.08
CA PHE A 112 9.07 14.60 0.55
C PHE A 112 8.58 15.94 1.08
N THR A 113 7.45 16.44 0.60
CA THR A 113 6.90 17.76 0.94
C THR A 113 5.75 17.71 1.92
N GLY A 114 5.21 16.52 2.20
CA GLY A 114 3.99 16.33 2.99
C GLY A 114 2.70 16.61 2.23
N LYS A 115 2.76 16.82 0.92
CA LYS A 115 1.59 17.16 0.10
C LYS A 115 0.52 16.06 0.16
N ALA A 116 0.90 14.80 0.04
CA ALA A 116 -0.03 13.67 0.13
C ALA A 116 -0.58 13.52 1.55
N THR A 117 0.28 13.61 2.55
CA THR A 117 -0.09 13.54 3.96
C THR A 117 -1.09 14.62 4.34
N GLN A 118 -0.84 15.87 3.90
CA GLN A 118 -1.75 17.00 4.14
C GLN A 118 -3.08 16.83 3.40
N ALA A 119 -3.06 16.39 2.15
CA ALA A 119 -4.27 16.15 1.37
C ALA A 119 -5.17 15.08 2.00
N LEU A 120 -4.57 14.10 2.69
CA LEU A 120 -5.28 13.07 3.45
C LEU A 120 -5.75 13.54 4.83
N GLY A 121 -5.42 14.76 5.25
CA GLY A 121 -5.77 15.31 6.55
C GLY A 121 -5.02 14.68 7.73
N TRP A 122 -3.85 14.12 7.51
CA TRP A 122 -3.13 13.32 8.52
C TRP A 122 -2.12 14.10 9.37
N GLY A 123 -2.00 15.40 9.19
CA GLY A 123 -1.13 16.24 10.01
C GLY A 123 0.35 15.89 9.92
N GLU A 124 1.08 16.16 11.00
CA GLU A 124 2.54 16.01 11.04
C GLU A 124 3.03 14.84 11.92
N ASP A 125 2.12 14.08 12.51
CA ASP A 125 2.49 12.95 13.37
C ASP A 125 2.96 11.76 12.52
N ASP A 126 4.27 11.61 12.43
CA ASP A 126 4.95 10.55 11.70
C ASP A 126 5.25 9.30 12.57
N THR A 127 4.80 9.29 13.83
CA THR A 127 5.01 8.16 14.74
C THR A 127 3.91 7.11 14.65
N LYS A 128 2.82 7.41 13.93
CA LYS A 128 1.63 6.57 13.84
C LYS A 128 1.41 6.10 12.41
N MET A 129 1.11 4.83 12.28
CA MET A 129 0.66 4.27 11.03
C MET A 129 -0.83 4.54 10.83
N LYS A 130 -1.19 4.96 9.62
CA LYS A 130 -2.55 5.32 9.24
C LYS A 130 -3.00 4.44 8.09
N VAL A 131 -4.25 3.98 8.17
CA VAL A 131 -4.85 3.12 7.15
C VAL A 131 -6.17 3.71 6.71
N THR A 132 -6.40 3.76 5.41
CA THR A 132 -7.68 4.18 4.84
C THR A 132 -8.11 3.21 3.76
N ILE A 133 -9.38 2.85 3.73
CA ILE A 133 -9.99 2.10 2.64
C ILE A 133 -10.90 3.06 1.88
N PHE A 134 -10.63 3.20 0.58
CA PHE A 134 -11.53 3.86 -0.36
C PHE A 134 -12.36 2.83 -1.11
N GLY A 135 -13.66 3.07 -1.23
CA GLY A 135 -14.54 2.29 -2.09
C GLY A 135 -14.34 2.59 -3.57
N LYS A 136 -15.04 1.88 -4.43
CA LYS A 136 -14.99 2.06 -5.89
C LYS A 136 -15.48 3.43 -6.36
N ASP A 137 -16.25 4.13 -5.54
CA ASP A 137 -16.71 5.49 -5.76
C ASP A 137 -15.70 6.57 -5.34
N GLY A 138 -14.54 6.16 -4.78
CA GLY A 138 -13.50 7.06 -4.29
C GLY A 138 -13.77 7.64 -2.90
N HIS A 139 -14.88 7.26 -2.23
CA HIS A 139 -15.17 7.71 -0.87
C HIS A 139 -14.52 6.82 0.18
N VAL A 140 -14.22 7.41 1.34
CA VAL A 140 -13.70 6.66 2.49
C VAL A 140 -14.76 5.71 3.01
N VAL A 141 -14.44 4.42 3.04
CA VAL A 141 -15.26 3.38 3.68
C VAL A 141 -14.89 3.21 5.15
N TRP A 142 -13.60 3.28 5.44
CA TRP A 142 -13.07 3.12 6.78
C TRP A 142 -11.67 3.71 6.87
N SER A 143 -11.32 4.22 8.07
CA SER A 143 -9.95 4.66 8.34
C SER A 143 -9.58 4.46 9.81
N GLU A 144 -8.30 4.27 10.07
CA GLU A 144 -7.71 4.19 11.40
C GLU A 144 -6.44 5.04 11.42
N MET A 145 -6.38 5.99 12.37
CA MET A 145 -5.33 7.01 12.40
C MET A 145 -4.12 6.64 13.26
N ASP A 146 -4.21 5.55 14.00
CA ASP A 146 -3.15 5.00 14.85
C ASP A 146 -3.26 3.48 14.88
N ALA A 147 -2.97 2.87 13.74
CA ALA A 147 -3.11 1.44 13.56
C ALA A 147 -1.97 0.69 14.26
N LYS A 148 -2.33 -0.17 15.22
CA LYS A 148 -1.38 -0.98 16.01
C LYS A 148 -1.29 -2.42 15.54
N SER A 149 -2.38 -2.95 14.99
CA SER A 149 -2.49 -4.34 14.56
C SER A 149 -3.25 -4.44 13.25
N PRO A 150 -2.85 -5.35 12.34
CA PRO A 150 -3.57 -5.56 11.07
C PRO A 150 -4.98 -6.13 11.24
N LYS A 151 -5.36 -6.61 12.42
CA LYS A 151 -6.64 -7.28 12.64
C LYS A 151 -7.84 -6.42 12.25
N SER A 152 -7.87 -5.14 12.64
CA SER A 152 -8.97 -4.24 12.30
C SER A 152 -9.10 -4.05 10.78
N LEU A 153 -7.97 -3.93 10.08
CA LEU A 153 -7.94 -3.86 8.62
C LEU A 153 -8.51 -5.16 8.01
N GLN A 154 -8.07 -6.32 8.47
CA GLN A 154 -8.55 -7.62 7.98
C GLN A 154 -10.07 -7.79 8.23
N ASP A 155 -10.58 -7.36 9.38
CA ASP A 155 -12.01 -7.39 9.69
C ASP A 155 -12.81 -6.50 8.71
N GLN A 156 -12.31 -5.32 8.37
CA GLN A 156 -12.93 -4.45 7.38
C GLN A 156 -12.87 -5.02 5.96
N MET A 157 -11.75 -5.65 5.60
CA MET A 157 -11.63 -6.34 4.32
C MET A 157 -12.64 -7.48 4.20
N THR A 158 -12.83 -8.26 5.25
CA THR A 158 -13.85 -9.32 5.29
C THR A 158 -15.26 -8.77 5.12
N LYS A 159 -15.59 -7.67 5.79
CA LYS A 159 -16.91 -7.02 5.64
C LYS A 159 -17.16 -6.51 4.22
N LEU A 160 -16.13 -5.95 3.60
CA LEU A 160 -16.24 -5.29 2.30
C LEU A 160 -16.19 -6.30 1.13
N LEU A 161 -15.33 -7.30 1.21
CA LEU A 161 -14.98 -8.19 0.10
C LEU A 161 -15.21 -9.68 0.39
N GLY A 162 -15.69 -10.03 1.59
CA GLY A 162 -15.86 -11.41 2.01
C GLY A 162 -14.57 -12.08 2.47
N SER A 163 -14.59 -13.39 2.61
CA SER A 163 -13.44 -14.16 3.12
C SER A 163 -12.22 -14.05 2.19
N PRO A 164 -11.01 -14.03 2.76
CA PRO A 164 -9.78 -14.02 1.98
C PRO A 164 -9.60 -15.35 1.23
N VAL A 165 -8.87 -15.30 0.13
CA VAL A 165 -8.37 -16.52 -0.52
C VAL A 165 -7.33 -17.16 0.41
N PRO A 166 -7.40 -18.48 0.66
CA PRO A 166 -6.39 -19.17 1.43
C PRO A 166 -5.00 -19.03 0.83
N THR A 167 -3.98 -19.07 1.67
CA THR A 167 -2.59 -19.01 1.20
C THR A 167 -2.32 -20.11 0.17
N PRO A 168 -1.96 -19.75 -1.08
CA PRO A 168 -1.68 -20.73 -2.12
C PRO A 168 -0.47 -21.61 -1.75
N PRO A 169 -0.45 -22.89 -2.16
CA PRO A 169 0.67 -23.79 -1.86
C PRO A 169 2.02 -23.32 -2.38
N ASP A 170 2.04 -22.58 -3.50
CA ASP A 170 3.23 -22.03 -4.12
C ASP A 170 3.67 -20.67 -3.53
N ALA A 171 2.94 -20.18 -2.53
CA ALA A 171 3.29 -18.97 -1.78
C ALA A 171 4.23 -19.21 -0.61
N ALA A 172 4.86 -20.38 -0.52
CA ALA A 172 5.82 -20.70 0.54
C ALA A 172 6.93 -19.64 0.63
N PRO A 173 7.36 -19.23 1.83
CA PRO A 173 8.40 -18.25 1.99
C PRO A 173 9.66 -18.74 1.26
N LYS A 174 10.13 -17.96 0.28
CA LYS A 174 11.48 -18.18 -0.27
C LYS A 174 12.42 -18.13 0.93
N LYS A 175 13.10 -19.25 1.21
CA LYS A 175 14.15 -19.29 2.23
C LYS A 175 15.06 -18.10 1.96
N SER A 176 15.21 -17.22 2.95
CA SER A 176 16.22 -16.18 2.88
C SER A 176 17.52 -16.82 2.46
N ARG A 177 18.10 -16.44 1.36
CA ARG A 177 19.51 -16.72 1.09
C ARG A 177 20.27 -16.00 2.20
N ILE A 178 20.63 -16.75 3.23
CA ILE A 178 21.67 -16.32 4.15
C ILE A 178 22.90 -16.25 3.27
N LEU A 179 23.31 -15.05 2.90
CA LEU A 179 24.65 -14.81 2.40
C LEU A 179 25.59 -15.11 3.56
N MET A 180 26.21 -16.29 3.51
CA MET A 180 27.40 -16.54 4.28
C MET A 180 28.54 -15.65 3.78
#